data_13fbf759a3caecaea49097565c3a1dc3
#
_entry.id   13fbf759a3caecaea49097565c3a1dc3
#
_cell.length_a   1.000
_cell.length_b   1.000
_cell.length_c   1.000
_cell.angle_alpha   90.00
_cell.angle_beta   90.00
_cell.angle_gamma   90.00
#
_symmetry.space_group_name_H-M   'P 1'
#
loop_
_entity.id
_entity.type
_entity.pdbx_description
1 polymer ?
#
loop_
_entity_poly.entity_id
_entity_poly.type
_entity_poly.pdbx_seq_one_letter_code
_entity_poly.pdbx_strand_id
1 'polypeptide(L)'
;GLLKSPKRIRQVVEEELLVVKQTFNDRRRTQIVSLKDGATARLLLTTSDLTPAREVWVGVMDDGHVGRTTGDELPRVSGKVAPRWVLRTNTHHTLYLVAEDGRAAAVSVESLPEVEKFGDGAPLHKVSPFEETELLATVFSTPPRNNEPAEEKYILTVSRLGMVKKSALADLPGPSSQVIVLAKANPADSIGWAVVTGGTDEFLLVTALGMGIRFSESEVRPMGLVAAGVNGIKLGAADYVVGVERLTPGQEVLIMATNGKAWRLPVEEFPLQGRYGQGVQICKLERAVKLVGSLSGK
;
A
#
# COMPACT_ATOMS: atom_id res chain seq x y z
N GLY A 1 2.40 -66.75 20.16
CA GLY A 1 1.56 -65.89 19.54
C GLY A 1 1.52 -64.48 20.13
N LEU A 2 1.72 -63.49 19.26
CA LEU A 2 1.68 -62.03 19.54
C LEU A 2 0.35 -61.63 20.19
N LEU A 3 -0.78 -62.18 19.69
CA LEU A 3 -2.12 -61.87 20.16
C LEU A 3 -2.48 -62.33 21.59
N LYS A 4 -1.66 -63.21 22.19
CA LYS A 4 -1.92 -63.69 23.55
C LYS A 4 -1.14 -62.89 24.64
N SER A 5 -0.37 -61.86 24.30
CA SER A 5 0.41 -61.06 25.24
C SER A 5 0.14 -59.56 25.05
N PRO A 6 -0.65 -58.94 25.90
CA PRO A 6 -0.93 -57.48 25.84
C PRO A 6 0.35 -56.63 25.89
N LYS A 7 1.37 -57.12 26.55
CA LYS A 7 2.68 -56.42 26.62
C LYS A 7 3.39 -56.38 25.28
N ARG A 8 3.37 -57.50 24.50
CA ARG A 8 3.96 -57.56 23.19
C ARG A 8 3.19 -56.75 22.15
N ILE A 9 1.88 -56.72 22.25
CA ILE A 9 1.02 -55.89 21.40
C ILE A 9 1.40 -54.41 21.57
N ARG A 10 1.50 -53.94 22.83
CA ARG A 10 1.88 -52.54 23.11
C ARG A 10 3.28 -52.24 22.57
N GLN A 11 4.21 -53.12 22.66
CA GLN A 11 5.59 -52.94 22.16
C GLN A 11 5.59 -52.78 20.64
N VAL A 12 4.85 -53.60 19.88
CA VAL A 12 4.72 -53.48 18.43
C VAL A 12 4.05 -52.18 18.04
N VAL A 13 2.99 -51.76 18.74
CA VAL A 13 2.31 -50.46 18.48
C VAL A 13 3.26 -49.32 18.77
N GLU A 14 4.07 -49.38 19.83
CA GLU A 14 5.07 -48.36 20.15
C GLU A 14 6.13 -48.25 19.07
N GLU A 15 6.66 -49.38 18.57
CA GLU A 15 7.64 -49.42 17.48
C GLU A 15 7.06 -48.85 16.17
N GLU A 16 5.83 -49.21 15.81
CA GLU A 16 5.16 -48.67 14.61
C GLU A 16 4.92 -47.16 14.75
N LEU A 17 4.47 -46.67 15.90
CA LEU A 17 4.27 -45.25 16.16
C LEU A 17 5.59 -44.46 16.10
N LEU A 18 6.68 -45.03 16.56
CA LEU A 18 8.02 -44.42 16.45
C LEU A 18 8.47 -44.30 14.97
N VAL A 19 8.20 -45.30 14.15
CA VAL A 19 8.49 -45.24 12.71
C VAL A 19 7.65 -44.17 12.04
N VAL A 20 6.34 -44.12 12.31
CA VAL A 20 5.46 -43.05 11.80
C VAL A 20 5.94 -41.67 12.22
N LYS A 21 6.31 -41.52 13.50
CA LYS A 21 6.89 -40.26 14.01
C LYS A 21 8.16 -39.87 13.30
N GLN A 22 9.08 -40.79 13.02
CA GLN A 22 10.33 -40.50 12.31
C GLN A 22 10.09 -40.16 10.84
N THR A 23 9.15 -40.82 10.18
CA THR A 23 8.86 -40.64 8.75
C THR A 23 8.09 -39.34 8.48
N PHE A 24 7.18 -38.96 9.38
CA PHE A 24 6.27 -37.83 9.21
C PHE A 24 6.51 -36.71 10.21
N ASN A 25 7.68 -36.67 10.85
CA ASN A 25 8.04 -35.63 11.82
C ASN A 25 8.35 -34.32 11.09
N ASP A 26 7.31 -33.57 10.84
CA ASP A 26 7.44 -32.21 10.32
C ASP A 26 7.81 -31.23 11.43
N ARG A 27 8.61 -30.23 11.08
CA ARG A 27 8.95 -29.14 12.00
C ARG A 27 7.67 -28.42 12.39
N ARG A 28 7.41 -28.30 13.70
CA ARG A 28 6.21 -27.63 14.20
C ARG A 28 6.09 -26.23 13.59
N ARG A 29 4.99 -25.97 12.91
CA ARG A 29 4.70 -24.67 12.28
C ARG A 29 4.10 -23.66 13.27
N THR A 30 3.64 -24.12 14.43
CA THR A 30 3.07 -23.28 15.49
C THR A 30 4.10 -23.07 16.60
N GLN A 31 4.25 -21.82 17.04
CA GLN A 31 5.06 -21.45 18.18
C GLN A 31 4.27 -21.63 19.47
N ILE A 32 4.84 -22.29 20.49
CA ILE A 32 4.24 -22.35 21.82
C ILE A 32 4.77 -21.16 22.61
N VAL A 33 3.87 -20.25 22.96
CA VAL A 33 4.19 -19.13 23.84
C VAL A 33 3.66 -19.44 25.23
N SER A 34 4.54 -19.46 26.23
CA SER A 34 4.14 -19.58 27.65
C SER A 34 3.80 -18.20 28.19
N LEU A 35 2.53 -17.98 28.50
CA LEU A 35 2.05 -16.74 29.10
C LEU A 35 1.96 -16.91 30.62
N LYS A 36 2.56 -15.99 31.36
CA LYS A 36 2.55 -16.01 32.83
C LYS A 36 1.21 -15.58 33.43
N ASP A 37 0.36 -14.87 32.67
CA ASP A 37 -0.96 -14.40 33.11
C ASP A 37 -2.03 -14.70 32.05
N GLY A 38 -3.02 -15.51 32.39
CA GLY A 38 -4.07 -16.00 31.51
C GLY A 38 -5.05 -14.93 30.97
N ALA A 39 -5.09 -13.73 31.53
CA ALA A 39 -5.97 -12.65 31.10
C ALA A 39 -5.39 -11.88 29.89
N THR A 40 -4.08 -11.86 29.74
CA THR A 40 -3.37 -11.15 28.66
C THR A 40 -3.28 -11.98 27.37
N ALA A 41 -3.48 -13.30 27.46
CA ALA A 41 -3.34 -14.24 26.35
C ALA A 41 -4.32 -14.00 25.19
N ARG A 42 -5.55 -13.59 25.49
CA ARG A 42 -6.59 -13.33 24.48
C ARG A 42 -6.40 -12.01 23.71
N LEU A 43 -5.63 -11.08 24.26
CA LEU A 43 -5.36 -9.77 23.68
C LEU A 43 -4.07 -9.71 22.82
N LEU A 44 -3.20 -10.73 22.91
CA LEU A 44 -1.82 -10.64 22.39
C LEU A 44 -1.47 -11.58 21.25
N LEU A 45 -2.31 -12.55 20.88
CA LEU A 45 -1.99 -13.48 19.79
C LEU A 45 -2.89 -13.22 18.59
N THR A 46 -2.44 -12.37 17.70
CA THR A 46 -2.93 -12.33 16.33
C THR A 46 -2.23 -13.42 15.50
N THR A 47 -2.82 -13.84 14.38
CA THR A 47 -2.20 -14.82 13.47
C THR A 47 -0.81 -14.37 13.01
N SER A 48 -0.55 -13.06 12.96
CA SER A 48 0.75 -12.48 12.66
C SER A 48 1.81 -12.75 13.72
N ASP A 49 1.45 -12.93 14.98
CA ASP A 49 2.43 -13.24 16.06
C ASP A 49 2.94 -14.68 16.00
N LEU A 50 2.26 -15.53 15.22
CA LEU A 50 2.57 -16.97 15.10
C LEU A 50 3.41 -17.29 13.86
N THR A 51 3.51 -16.37 12.90
CA THR A 51 4.31 -16.52 11.68
C THR A 51 5.50 -15.55 11.73
N PRO A 52 6.70 -15.97 11.29
CA PRO A 52 7.84 -15.05 11.23
C PRO A 52 7.59 -13.96 10.19
N ALA A 53 7.87 -12.73 10.58
CA ALA A 53 7.85 -11.59 9.66
C ALA A 53 8.87 -11.78 8.53
N ARG A 54 8.46 -11.57 7.29
CA ARG A 54 9.31 -11.66 6.09
C ARG A 54 9.12 -10.42 5.23
N GLU A 55 10.23 -9.87 4.75
CA GLU A 55 10.20 -8.85 3.70
C GLU A 55 9.78 -9.50 2.39
N VAL A 56 8.85 -8.88 1.69
CA VAL A 56 8.27 -9.36 0.44
C VAL A 56 7.98 -8.19 -0.50
N TRP A 57 7.82 -8.49 -1.78
CA TRP A 57 7.32 -7.55 -2.76
C TRP A 57 5.87 -7.89 -3.08
N VAL A 58 5.01 -6.89 -3.09
CA VAL A 58 3.63 -7.00 -3.55
C VAL A 58 3.52 -6.33 -4.91
N GLY A 59 2.95 -7.03 -5.88
CA GLY A 59 2.62 -6.51 -7.20
C GLY A 59 1.11 -6.48 -7.41
N VAL A 60 0.63 -5.37 -7.96
CA VAL A 60 -0.76 -5.20 -8.40
C VAL A 60 -0.75 -4.90 -9.87
N MET A 61 -1.36 -5.79 -10.65
CA MET A 61 -1.43 -5.70 -12.10
C MET A 61 -2.54 -4.75 -12.55
N ASP A 62 -2.46 -4.28 -13.78
CA ASP A 62 -3.47 -3.38 -14.36
C ASP A 62 -4.82 -4.07 -14.59
N ASP A 63 -4.82 -5.39 -14.76
CA ASP A 63 -6.01 -6.24 -14.86
C ASP A 63 -6.61 -6.64 -13.49
N GLY A 64 -6.11 -6.09 -12.40
CA GLY A 64 -6.58 -6.34 -11.05
C GLY A 64 -6.05 -7.59 -10.36
N HIS A 65 -5.05 -8.30 -10.93
CA HIS A 65 -4.40 -9.40 -10.23
C HIS A 65 -3.43 -8.87 -9.17
N VAL A 66 -3.43 -9.51 -7.98
CA VAL A 66 -2.60 -9.14 -6.82
C VAL A 66 -1.87 -10.37 -6.33
N GLY A 67 -0.57 -10.24 -6.08
CA GLY A 67 0.25 -11.30 -5.54
C GLY A 67 1.46 -10.76 -4.78
N ARG A 68 2.09 -11.62 -3.97
CA ARG A 68 3.34 -11.31 -3.26
C ARG A 68 4.43 -12.32 -3.59
N THR A 69 5.68 -11.91 -3.44
CA THR A 69 6.82 -12.82 -3.52
C THR A 69 6.93 -13.69 -2.26
N THR A 70 7.70 -14.77 -2.36
CA THR A 70 8.03 -15.62 -1.21
C THR A 70 9.06 -14.99 -0.26
N GLY A 71 9.85 -14.04 -0.76
CA GLY A 71 10.91 -13.33 -0.03
C GLY A 71 11.22 -11.98 -0.65
N ASP A 72 12.33 -11.37 -0.25
CA ASP A 72 12.75 -10.00 -0.59
C ASP A 72 13.41 -9.89 -1.99
N GLU A 73 13.15 -10.81 -2.89
CA GLU A 73 13.65 -10.74 -4.26
C GLU A 73 12.55 -10.20 -5.19
N LEU A 74 12.83 -9.06 -5.85
CA LEU A 74 11.93 -8.50 -6.83
C LEU A 74 11.95 -9.36 -8.12
N PRO A 75 10.80 -9.90 -8.57
CA PRO A 75 10.72 -10.65 -9.81
C PRO A 75 11.14 -9.79 -11.01
N ARG A 76 11.73 -10.42 -12.01
CA ARG A 76 12.00 -9.73 -13.29
C ARG A 76 10.67 -9.36 -13.94
N VAL A 77 10.45 -8.07 -14.13
CA VAL A 77 9.30 -7.53 -14.83
C VAL A 77 9.69 -7.12 -16.25
N SER A 78 8.86 -7.43 -17.22
CA SER A 78 9.04 -6.96 -18.60
C SER A 78 7.95 -5.94 -18.95
N GLY A 79 8.24 -4.99 -19.85
CA GLY A 79 7.35 -3.88 -20.16
C GLY A 79 5.95 -4.25 -20.66
N LYS A 80 5.72 -5.49 -21.12
CA LYS A 80 4.40 -6.00 -21.54
C LYS A 80 3.56 -6.58 -20.40
N VAL A 81 4.21 -6.96 -19.29
CA VAL A 81 3.59 -7.62 -18.13
C VAL A 81 4.07 -6.95 -16.83
N ALA A 82 4.36 -5.66 -16.90
CA ALA A 82 4.74 -4.90 -15.72
C ALA A 82 3.51 -4.66 -14.83
N PRO A 83 3.63 -4.86 -13.52
CA PRO A 83 2.59 -4.46 -12.59
C PRO A 83 2.44 -2.94 -12.59
N ARG A 84 1.22 -2.47 -12.36
CA ARG A 84 0.92 -1.05 -12.22
C ARG A 84 1.52 -0.48 -10.92
N TRP A 85 1.47 -1.26 -9.86
CA TRP A 85 2.12 -0.92 -8.59
C TRP A 85 2.98 -2.07 -8.10
N VAL A 86 4.16 -1.71 -7.62
CA VAL A 86 5.08 -2.62 -6.94
C VAL A 86 5.52 -1.95 -5.65
N LEU A 87 5.38 -2.65 -4.53
CA LEU A 87 5.82 -2.13 -3.25
C LEU A 87 6.56 -3.21 -2.45
N ARG A 88 7.67 -2.81 -1.85
CA ARG A 88 8.36 -3.61 -0.84
C ARG A 88 7.65 -3.45 0.49
N THR A 89 7.32 -4.55 1.12
CA THR A 89 6.55 -4.56 2.37
C THR A 89 6.91 -5.78 3.20
N ASN A 90 6.21 -5.97 4.31
CA ASN A 90 6.39 -7.09 5.21
C ASN A 90 5.11 -7.94 5.29
N THR A 91 5.23 -9.25 5.50
CA THR A 91 4.07 -10.15 5.63
C THR A 91 3.11 -9.76 6.75
N HIS A 92 3.60 -9.14 7.81
CA HIS A 92 2.75 -8.65 8.92
C HIS A 92 2.04 -7.34 8.64
N HIS A 93 2.36 -6.67 7.53
CA HIS A 93 1.75 -5.40 7.18
C HIS A 93 0.32 -5.57 6.66
N THR A 94 -0.43 -4.47 6.72
CA THR A 94 -1.72 -4.33 6.06
C THR A 94 -1.52 -3.61 4.72
N LEU A 95 -1.97 -4.23 3.64
CA LEU A 95 -2.08 -3.62 2.33
C LEU A 95 -3.42 -2.90 2.22
N TYR A 96 -3.39 -1.64 1.82
CA TYR A 96 -4.59 -0.87 1.48
C TYR A 96 -4.67 -0.72 -0.03
N LEU A 97 -5.78 -1.16 -0.57
CA LEU A 97 -6.17 -1.03 -1.96
C LEU A 97 -7.18 0.12 -2.01
N VAL A 98 -6.87 1.20 -2.71
CA VAL A 98 -7.69 2.42 -2.72
C VAL A 98 -8.33 2.57 -4.08
N ALA A 99 -9.65 2.63 -4.12
CA ALA A 99 -10.45 2.84 -5.33
C ALA A 99 -10.52 4.33 -5.71
N GLU A 100 -10.81 4.60 -6.99
CA GLU A 100 -10.91 5.96 -7.52
C GLU A 100 -12.03 6.79 -6.87
N ASP A 101 -13.06 6.15 -6.35
CA ASP A 101 -14.17 6.80 -5.62
C ASP A 101 -13.84 7.16 -4.16
N GLY A 102 -12.63 6.76 -3.69
CA GLY A 102 -12.13 7.01 -2.35
C GLY A 102 -12.48 5.95 -1.31
N ARG A 103 -13.09 4.85 -1.74
CA ARG A 103 -13.20 3.65 -0.89
C ARG A 103 -11.85 2.93 -0.81
N ALA A 104 -11.67 2.16 0.25
CA ALA A 104 -10.47 1.35 0.40
C ALA A 104 -10.78 -0.01 1.03
N ALA A 105 -10.01 -1.01 0.65
CA ALA A 105 -10.00 -2.33 1.27
C ALA A 105 -8.67 -2.54 1.99
N ALA A 106 -8.75 -3.07 3.22
CA ALA A 106 -7.59 -3.40 4.05
C ALA A 106 -7.38 -4.92 4.07
N VAL A 107 -6.27 -5.39 3.51
CA VAL A 107 -5.96 -6.81 3.33
C VAL A 107 -4.65 -7.14 4.04
N SER A 108 -4.58 -8.31 4.69
CA SER A 108 -3.31 -8.79 5.24
C SER A 108 -2.35 -9.17 4.12
N VAL A 109 -1.13 -8.66 4.13
CA VAL A 109 -0.09 -9.05 3.15
C VAL A 109 0.16 -10.56 3.21
N GLU A 110 0.11 -11.18 4.40
CA GLU A 110 0.29 -12.62 4.57
C GLU A 110 -0.79 -13.45 3.85
N SER A 111 -2.01 -12.92 3.71
CA SER A 111 -3.11 -13.61 3.03
C SER A 111 -3.05 -13.57 1.50
N LEU A 112 -2.17 -12.75 0.93
CA LEU A 112 -1.99 -12.69 -0.51
C LEU A 112 -1.32 -13.96 -1.06
N PRO A 113 -1.67 -14.42 -2.27
CA PRO A 113 -1.02 -15.57 -2.88
C PRO A 113 0.48 -15.33 -3.10
N GLU A 114 1.28 -16.32 -2.76
CA GLU A 114 2.70 -16.35 -3.11
C GLU A 114 2.86 -16.70 -4.59
N VAL A 115 3.58 -15.87 -5.33
CA VAL A 115 3.75 -16.01 -6.78
C VAL A 115 5.19 -15.75 -7.20
N GLU A 116 5.63 -16.42 -8.25
CA GLU A 116 6.89 -16.13 -8.92
C GLU A 116 6.77 -14.95 -9.90
N LYS A 117 5.59 -14.78 -10.46
CA LYS A 117 5.26 -13.67 -11.37
C LYS A 117 3.96 -13.01 -10.90
N PHE A 118 3.94 -11.69 -10.84
CA PHE A 118 2.76 -10.96 -10.34
C PHE A 118 1.49 -11.20 -11.15
N GLY A 119 1.61 -11.54 -12.45
CA GLY A 119 0.48 -11.91 -13.29
C GLY A 119 -0.21 -13.23 -12.92
N ASP A 120 0.47 -14.09 -12.13
CA ASP A 120 -0.10 -15.35 -11.64
C ASP A 120 -0.84 -15.16 -10.30
N GLY A 121 -1.01 -13.91 -9.86
CA GLY A 121 -1.74 -13.54 -8.64
C GLY A 121 -3.23 -13.88 -8.69
N ALA A 122 -3.93 -13.59 -7.60
CA ALA A 122 -5.37 -13.74 -7.54
C ALA A 122 -6.09 -12.44 -7.97
N PRO A 123 -7.26 -12.54 -8.61
CA PRO A 123 -8.11 -11.38 -8.88
C PRO A 123 -8.47 -10.62 -7.60
N LEU A 124 -8.56 -9.30 -7.69
CA LEU A 124 -8.82 -8.38 -6.59
C LEU A 124 -10.02 -8.78 -5.72
N HIS A 125 -11.14 -9.17 -6.34
CA HIS A 125 -12.37 -9.56 -5.66
C HIS A 125 -12.25 -10.86 -4.85
N LYS A 126 -11.21 -11.67 -5.07
CA LYS A 126 -10.95 -12.89 -4.30
C LYS A 126 -10.08 -12.65 -3.06
N VAL A 127 -9.29 -11.59 -3.05
CA VAL A 127 -8.37 -11.26 -1.95
C VAL A 127 -8.85 -10.06 -1.12
N SER A 128 -9.86 -9.34 -1.58
CA SER A 128 -10.40 -8.16 -0.92
C SER A 128 -11.94 -8.13 -1.00
N PRO A 129 -12.61 -7.29 -0.20
CA PRO A 129 -14.07 -7.08 -0.28
C PRO A 129 -14.53 -6.23 -1.47
N PHE A 130 -13.65 -5.88 -2.40
CA PHE A 130 -13.99 -5.16 -3.62
C PHE A 130 -14.68 -6.04 -4.65
N GLU A 131 -15.45 -5.43 -5.54
CA GLU A 131 -16.05 -6.11 -6.68
C GLU A 131 -15.05 -6.29 -7.83
N GLU A 132 -15.38 -7.13 -8.80
CA GLU A 132 -14.50 -7.45 -9.95
C GLU A 132 -14.18 -6.22 -10.82
N THR A 133 -15.10 -5.29 -10.90
CA THR A 133 -15.01 -4.09 -11.76
C THR A 133 -14.38 -2.88 -11.07
N GLU A 134 -13.81 -3.06 -9.88
CA GLU A 134 -13.28 -1.95 -9.10
C GLU A 134 -12.01 -1.35 -9.72
N LEU A 135 -12.00 -0.04 -9.91
CA LEU A 135 -10.86 0.70 -10.44
C LEU A 135 -10.00 1.22 -9.29
N LEU A 136 -8.77 0.73 -9.19
CA LEU A 136 -7.83 1.18 -8.18
C LEU A 136 -7.14 2.49 -8.60
N ALA A 137 -7.09 3.43 -7.67
CA ALA A 137 -6.34 4.67 -7.79
C ALA A 137 -4.89 4.51 -7.34
N THR A 138 -4.69 3.83 -6.21
CA THR A 138 -3.36 3.67 -5.59
C THR A 138 -3.36 2.53 -4.58
N VAL A 139 -2.16 2.12 -4.17
CA VAL A 139 -1.96 1.11 -3.13
C VAL A 139 -0.84 1.55 -2.19
N PHE A 140 -0.95 1.21 -0.92
CA PHE A 140 0.10 1.42 0.08
C PHE A 140 0.02 0.36 1.16
N SER A 141 1.09 0.19 1.93
CA SER A 141 1.11 -0.74 3.07
C SER A 141 1.54 -0.03 4.35
N THR A 142 1.06 -0.54 5.47
CA THR A 142 1.40 -0.02 6.79
C THR A 142 1.79 -1.17 7.74
N PRO A 143 2.72 -0.93 8.69
CA PRO A 143 3.00 -1.90 9.73
C PRO A 143 1.75 -2.17 10.59
N PRO A 144 1.71 -3.31 11.30
CA PRO A 144 0.66 -3.58 12.27
C PRO A 144 0.68 -2.51 13.38
N ARG A 145 -0.48 -2.26 13.96
CA ARG A 145 -0.57 -1.34 15.11
C ARG A 145 0.09 -2.00 16.31
N ASN A 146 1.16 -1.39 16.79
CA ASN A 146 1.75 -1.74 18.08
C ASN A 146 1.18 -0.82 19.15
N ASN A 147 1.04 -1.32 20.37
CA ASN A 147 0.63 -0.52 21.54
C ASN A 147 1.75 0.41 22.03
N GLU A 148 2.85 0.51 21.32
CA GLU A 148 3.92 1.44 21.64
C GLU A 148 3.57 2.86 21.17
N PRO A 149 4.00 3.91 21.88
CA PRO A 149 3.85 5.30 21.43
C PRO A 149 4.66 5.47 20.13
N ALA A 150 4.01 5.27 19.00
CA ALA A 150 4.59 5.47 17.70
C ALA A 150 4.56 6.97 17.35
N GLU A 151 5.53 7.41 16.55
CA GLU A 151 5.47 8.71 15.88
C GLU A 151 4.11 8.85 15.17
N GLU A 152 3.46 9.99 15.33
CA GLU A 152 2.22 10.28 14.63
C GLU A 152 2.47 10.24 13.12
N LYS A 153 1.84 9.29 12.46
CA LYS A 153 1.87 9.15 11.00
C LYS A 153 0.51 9.45 10.42
N TYR A 154 0.53 9.91 9.20
CA TYR A 154 -0.65 10.35 8.49
C TYR A 154 -0.71 9.69 7.12
N ILE A 155 -1.88 9.70 6.52
CA ILE A 155 -2.11 9.42 5.10
C ILE A 155 -2.59 10.69 4.43
N LEU A 156 -1.84 11.16 3.43
CA LEU A 156 -2.25 12.26 2.57
C LEU A 156 -2.90 11.66 1.31
N THR A 157 -4.16 11.96 1.09
CA THR A 157 -4.86 11.62 -0.14
C THR A 157 -4.99 12.84 -1.03
N VAL A 158 -4.83 12.65 -2.34
CA VAL A 158 -4.94 13.71 -3.35
C VAL A 158 -5.87 13.24 -4.46
N SER A 159 -6.83 14.10 -4.83
CA SER A 159 -7.72 13.83 -5.95
C SER A 159 -7.23 14.42 -7.27
N ARG A 160 -7.81 13.98 -8.38
CA ARG A 160 -7.51 14.49 -9.72
C ARG A 160 -7.86 15.97 -9.88
N LEU A 161 -8.87 16.47 -9.18
CA LEU A 161 -9.23 17.89 -9.18
C LEU A 161 -8.51 18.70 -8.08
N GLY A 162 -7.43 18.13 -7.49
CA GLY A 162 -6.52 18.84 -6.61
C GLY A 162 -7.02 19.03 -5.18
N MET A 163 -8.01 18.27 -4.74
CA MET A 163 -8.36 18.20 -3.32
C MET A 163 -7.29 17.41 -2.58
N VAL A 164 -6.88 17.91 -1.42
CA VAL A 164 -5.92 17.25 -0.54
C VAL A 164 -6.54 17.01 0.83
N LYS A 165 -6.25 15.86 1.42
CA LYS A 165 -6.78 15.50 2.73
C LYS A 165 -5.69 14.75 3.51
N LYS A 166 -5.48 15.14 4.76
CA LYS A 166 -4.62 14.45 5.71
C LYS A 166 -5.50 13.77 6.77
N SER A 167 -5.29 12.47 6.99
CA SER A 167 -5.95 11.71 8.06
C SER A 167 -4.91 10.99 8.90
N ALA A 168 -5.20 10.82 10.20
CA ALA A 168 -4.30 10.05 11.06
C ALA A 168 -4.24 8.58 10.58
N LEU A 169 -3.05 8.03 10.47
CA LEU A 169 -2.87 6.63 10.08
C LEU A 169 -3.50 5.68 11.10
N ALA A 170 -3.58 6.11 12.36
CA ALA A 170 -4.24 5.41 13.44
C ALA A 170 -5.76 5.26 13.25
N ASP A 171 -6.41 6.07 12.42
CA ASP A 171 -7.84 5.94 12.12
C ASP A 171 -8.16 4.83 11.11
N LEU A 172 -7.14 4.34 10.37
CA LEU A 172 -7.35 3.27 9.39
C LEU A 172 -7.58 1.93 10.10
N PRO A 173 -8.60 1.15 9.75
CA PRO A 173 -8.78 -0.17 10.34
C PRO A 173 -7.69 -1.14 9.87
N GLY A 174 -7.42 -2.18 10.66
CA GLY A 174 -6.63 -3.32 10.22
C GLY A 174 -7.35 -4.14 9.13
N PRO A 175 -6.79 -5.30 8.73
CA PRO A 175 -7.40 -6.16 7.72
C PRO A 175 -8.85 -6.49 8.07
N SER A 176 -9.75 -6.34 7.11
CA SER A 176 -11.19 -6.45 7.31
C SER A 176 -11.88 -6.97 6.05
N SER A 177 -13.01 -7.65 6.24
CA SER A 177 -13.92 -8.02 5.15
C SER A 177 -14.86 -6.89 4.70
N GLN A 178 -14.68 -5.68 5.24
CA GLN A 178 -15.52 -4.53 4.91
C GLN A 178 -14.69 -3.48 4.17
N VAL A 179 -15.34 -2.86 3.18
CA VAL A 179 -14.83 -1.67 2.50
C VAL A 179 -15.02 -0.46 3.41
N ILE A 180 -14.02 0.39 3.49
CA ILE A 180 -14.03 1.64 4.25
C ILE A 180 -14.03 2.84 3.31
N VAL A 181 -14.46 3.99 3.80
CA VAL A 181 -14.30 5.27 3.09
C VAL A 181 -13.00 5.90 3.59
N LEU A 182 -11.97 5.92 2.74
CA LEU A 182 -10.69 6.56 3.05
C LEU A 182 -10.76 8.07 2.83
N ALA A 183 -11.41 8.51 1.75
CA ALA A 183 -11.66 9.92 1.43
C ALA A 183 -12.95 10.03 0.62
N LYS A 184 -13.73 11.08 0.85
CA LYS A 184 -14.94 11.33 0.06
C LYS A 184 -14.55 12.08 -1.21
N ALA A 185 -14.58 11.40 -2.36
CA ALA A 185 -14.47 12.07 -3.65
C ALA A 185 -15.78 12.78 -4.02
N ASN A 186 -15.68 13.93 -4.68
CA ASN A 186 -16.84 14.57 -5.28
C ASN A 186 -17.30 13.81 -6.53
N PRO A 187 -18.58 13.87 -6.94
CA PRO A 187 -19.09 13.06 -8.07
C PRO A 187 -18.36 13.23 -9.41
N ALA A 188 -17.71 14.38 -9.63
CA ALA A 188 -16.94 14.69 -10.84
C ALA A 188 -15.44 14.56 -10.64
N ASP A 189 -14.99 14.04 -9.49
CA ASP A 189 -13.59 13.92 -9.10
C ASP A 189 -13.25 12.45 -8.79
N SER A 190 -11.98 12.13 -8.79
CA SER A 190 -11.51 10.81 -8.37
C SER A 190 -10.23 10.93 -7.54
N ILE A 191 -10.04 10.03 -6.59
CA ILE A 191 -8.78 9.91 -5.87
C ILE A 191 -7.71 9.42 -6.86
N GLY A 192 -6.54 10.02 -6.80
CA GLY A 192 -5.41 9.60 -7.62
C GLY A 192 -4.25 9.05 -6.81
N TRP A 193 -4.07 9.56 -5.60
CA TRP A 193 -2.90 9.23 -4.77
C TRP A 193 -3.27 9.14 -3.30
N ALA A 194 -2.54 8.27 -2.60
CA ALA A 194 -2.52 8.17 -1.16
C ALA A 194 -1.07 7.88 -0.71
N VAL A 195 -0.51 8.75 0.11
CA VAL A 195 0.90 8.71 0.52
C VAL A 195 1.01 8.73 2.04
N VAL A 196 1.74 7.78 2.61
CA VAL A 196 2.03 7.77 4.06
C VAL A 196 3.10 8.80 4.37
N THR A 197 2.87 9.63 5.39
CA THR A 197 3.69 10.80 5.72
C THR A 197 3.98 10.91 7.21
N GLY A 198 4.98 11.74 7.55
CA GLY A 198 5.30 12.12 8.92
C GLY A 198 4.52 13.36 9.45
N GLY A 199 3.69 14.00 8.60
CA GLY A 199 2.88 15.14 9.00
C GLY A 199 3.51 16.52 8.77
N THR A 200 4.79 16.56 8.38
CA THR A 200 5.56 17.81 8.13
C THR A 200 6.28 17.81 6.78
N ASP A 201 5.96 16.87 5.93
CA ASP A 201 6.57 16.71 4.61
C ASP A 201 6.18 17.87 3.65
N GLU A 202 6.92 18.00 2.57
CA GLU A 202 6.58 18.91 1.48
C GLU A 202 6.09 18.09 0.27
N PHE A 203 5.07 18.59 -0.40
CA PHE A 203 4.46 17.94 -1.54
C PHE A 203 4.49 18.82 -2.77
N LEU A 204 4.76 18.20 -3.92
CA LEU A 204 4.57 18.76 -5.23
C LEU A 204 3.35 18.12 -5.90
N LEU A 205 2.41 18.94 -6.32
CA LEU A 205 1.35 18.54 -7.24
C LEU A 205 1.72 19.01 -8.64
N VAL A 206 1.69 18.10 -9.61
CA VAL A 206 1.96 18.38 -11.03
C VAL A 206 0.67 18.24 -11.81
N THR A 207 0.36 19.19 -12.69
CA THR A 207 -0.88 19.18 -13.47
C THR A 207 -0.64 18.81 -14.94
N ALA A 208 -1.70 18.37 -15.61
CA ALA A 208 -1.66 17.98 -17.02
C ALA A 208 -1.26 19.11 -17.96
N LEU A 209 -1.54 20.36 -17.61
CA LEU A 209 -1.19 21.54 -18.43
C LEU A 209 0.16 22.15 -18.05
N GLY A 210 0.98 21.46 -17.24
CA GLY A 210 2.36 21.85 -16.96
C GLY A 210 2.53 22.84 -15.82
N MET A 211 1.54 22.95 -14.93
CA MET A 211 1.67 23.70 -13.70
C MET A 211 2.15 22.79 -12.58
N GLY A 212 2.85 23.35 -11.60
CA GLY A 212 3.28 22.65 -10.39
C GLY A 212 3.17 23.54 -9.16
N ILE A 213 2.68 23.01 -8.05
CA ILE A 213 2.65 23.70 -6.77
C ILE A 213 3.36 22.85 -5.71
N ARG A 214 4.34 23.46 -5.03
CA ARG A 214 5.00 22.90 -3.85
C ARG A 214 4.45 23.58 -2.60
N PHE A 215 3.97 22.80 -1.65
CA PHE A 215 3.44 23.31 -0.39
C PHE A 215 3.81 22.41 0.78
N SER A 216 3.77 22.96 1.99
CA SER A 216 4.00 22.19 3.21
C SER A 216 2.74 21.43 3.63
N GLU A 217 2.89 20.17 3.98
CA GLU A 217 1.81 19.34 4.54
C GLU A 217 1.24 19.93 5.84
N SER A 218 2.00 20.71 6.58
CA SER A 218 1.54 21.37 7.81
C SER A 218 0.35 22.31 7.59
N GLU A 219 0.15 22.81 6.36
CA GLU A 219 -1.02 23.61 5.98
C GLU A 219 -2.31 22.79 5.84
N VAL A 220 -2.20 21.45 5.81
CA VAL A 220 -3.33 20.54 5.77
C VAL A 220 -3.56 19.98 7.16
N ARG A 221 -4.56 20.48 7.87
CA ARG A 221 -4.92 19.94 9.19
C ARG A 221 -5.45 18.50 9.07
N PRO A 222 -5.17 17.63 10.04
CA PRO A 222 -5.76 16.29 10.08
C PRO A 222 -7.30 16.33 10.12
N MET A 223 -7.92 15.42 9.37
CA MET A 223 -9.38 15.29 9.25
C MET A 223 -9.78 13.82 9.31
N GLY A 224 -10.99 13.54 9.78
CA GLY A 224 -11.54 12.18 9.80
C GLY A 224 -11.69 11.58 8.40
N LEU A 225 -11.78 10.25 8.32
CA LEU A 225 -11.75 9.49 7.07
C LEU A 225 -12.86 9.89 6.07
N VAL A 226 -14.04 10.25 6.53
CA VAL A 226 -15.20 10.59 5.68
C VAL A 226 -15.15 12.01 5.12
N ALA A 227 -14.18 12.84 5.53
CA ALA A 227 -14.06 14.21 5.03
C ALA A 227 -13.60 14.25 3.56
N ALA A 228 -14.02 15.27 2.82
CA ALA A 228 -13.63 15.47 1.42
C ALA A 228 -12.24 16.11 1.26
N GLY A 229 -11.73 16.78 2.32
CA GLY A 229 -10.45 17.48 2.26
C GLY A 229 -10.59 18.98 1.96
N VAL A 230 -9.49 19.57 1.52
CA VAL A 230 -9.36 21.00 1.19
C VAL A 230 -8.65 21.17 -0.16
N ASN A 231 -8.78 22.31 -0.80
CA ASN A 231 -8.10 22.56 -2.06
C ASN A 231 -6.57 22.62 -1.85
N GLY A 232 -5.82 21.83 -2.62
CA GLY A 232 -4.36 21.83 -2.67
C GLY A 232 -3.80 22.79 -3.71
N ILE A 233 -4.44 22.86 -4.89
CA ILE A 233 -4.06 23.71 -6.01
C ILE A 233 -5.30 24.37 -6.62
N LYS A 234 -5.13 25.58 -7.16
CA LYS A 234 -6.15 26.24 -7.97
C LYS A 234 -5.94 25.88 -9.45
N LEU A 235 -6.69 24.91 -9.93
CA LEU A 235 -6.61 24.44 -11.30
C LEU A 235 -7.20 25.43 -12.29
N GLY A 236 -6.59 25.51 -13.48
CA GLY A 236 -7.17 26.16 -14.64
C GLY A 236 -8.33 25.37 -15.26
N ALA A 237 -8.99 25.95 -16.24
CA ALA A 237 -10.04 25.26 -16.97
C ALA A 237 -9.50 24.01 -17.68
N ALA A 238 -10.20 22.87 -17.52
CA ALA A 238 -9.85 21.56 -18.08
C ALA A 238 -8.46 21.01 -17.66
N ASP A 239 -7.87 21.54 -16.58
CA ASP A 239 -6.64 21.02 -15.99
C ASP A 239 -6.94 20.03 -14.87
N TYR A 240 -6.02 19.14 -14.58
CA TYR A 240 -6.13 18.14 -13.51
C TYR A 240 -4.75 17.68 -13.05
N VAL A 241 -4.67 17.15 -11.84
CA VAL A 241 -3.43 16.63 -11.27
C VAL A 241 -3.08 15.31 -11.95
N VAL A 242 -1.81 15.16 -12.35
CA VAL A 242 -1.25 13.96 -12.98
C VAL A 242 -0.11 13.34 -12.19
N GLY A 243 0.44 14.07 -11.20
CA GLY A 243 1.50 13.56 -10.34
C GLY A 243 1.47 14.21 -8.96
N VAL A 244 1.84 13.43 -7.96
CA VAL A 244 1.98 13.86 -6.56
C VAL A 244 3.25 13.28 -6.01
N GLU A 245 4.18 14.13 -5.61
CA GLU A 245 5.49 13.74 -5.10
C GLU A 245 5.70 14.27 -3.69
N ARG A 246 6.13 13.38 -2.78
CA ARG A 246 6.69 13.77 -1.50
C ARG A 246 8.14 14.17 -1.72
N LEU A 247 8.46 15.42 -1.41
CA LEU A 247 9.76 15.98 -1.71
C LEU A 247 10.74 15.79 -0.55
N THR A 248 11.98 15.52 -0.91
CA THR A 248 13.12 15.53 0.01
C THR A 248 14.20 16.44 -0.58
N PRO A 249 14.89 17.26 0.20
CA PRO A 249 15.97 18.13 -0.29
C PRO A 249 17.02 17.34 -1.09
N GLY A 250 17.47 17.91 -2.21
CA GLY A 250 18.47 17.32 -3.10
C GLY A 250 17.95 16.18 -3.98
N GLN A 251 16.64 15.99 -4.07
CA GLN A 251 16.00 15.10 -5.04
C GLN A 251 15.74 15.82 -6.38
N GLU A 252 15.48 15.01 -7.39
CA GLU A 252 15.02 15.47 -8.70
C GLU A 252 13.65 14.86 -9.01
N VAL A 253 12.87 15.61 -9.76
CA VAL A 253 11.56 15.18 -10.23
C VAL A 253 11.65 14.94 -11.73
N LEU A 254 11.34 13.71 -12.15
CA LEU A 254 11.17 13.35 -13.56
C LEU A 254 9.70 13.59 -13.94
N ILE A 255 9.47 14.40 -14.96
CA ILE A 255 8.13 14.73 -15.46
C ILE A 255 8.04 14.22 -16.90
N MET A 256 6.94 13.55 -17.21
CA MET A 256 6.73 12.91 -18.51
C MET A 256 5.48 13.44 -19.22
N ALA A 257 5.56 13.56 -20.55
CA ALA A 257 4.48 14.05 -21.38
C ALA A 257 3.99 12.99 -22.39
N THR A 258 2.79 13.20 -22.91
CA THR A 258 2.12 12.31 -23.90
C THR A 258 2.90 12.11 -25.19
N ASN A 259 3.77 13.03 -25.55
CA ASN A 259 4.63 12.94 -26.76
C ASN A 259 5.97 12.24 -26.50
N GLY A 260 6.16 11.64 -25.31
CA GLY A 260 7.39 10.95 -24.93
C GLY A 260 8.52 11.87 -24.45
N LYS A 261 8.33 13.20 -24.43
CA LYS A 261 9.30 14.11 -23.82
C LYS A 261 9.29 13.93 -22.29
N ALA A 262 10.48 14.05 -21.71
CA ALA A 262 10.66 14.03 -20.26
C ALA A 262 11.59 15.18 -19.83
N TRP A 263 11.35 15.69 -18.63
CA TRP A 263 12.17 16.72 -17.98
C TRP A 263 12.61 16.18 -16.62
N ARG A 264 13.85 16.44 -16.28
CA ARG A 264 14.42 16.14 -14.98
C ARG A 264 14.77 17.47 -14.31
N LEU A 265 14.06 17.79 -13.24
CA LEU A 265 14.11 19.08 -12.58
C LEU A 265 14.50 18.89 -11.11
N PRO A 266 15.49 19.65 -10.61
CA PRO A 266 15.79 19.64 -9.18
C PRO A 266 14.61 20.21 -8.36
N VAL A 267 14.42 19.69 -7.17
CA VAL A 267 13.33 20.10 -6.26
C VAL A 267 13.38 21.61 -5.96
N GLU A 268 14.57 22.18 -5.98
CA GLU A 268 14.83 23.60 -5.71
C GLU A 268 14.23 24.54 -6.77
N GLU A 269 13.94 24.06 -7.96
CA GLU A 269 13.24 24.83 -9.01
C GLU A 269 11.75 25.07 -8.69
N PHE A 270 11.19 24.31 -7.73
CA PHE A 270 9.81 24.48 -7.31
C PHE A 270 9.75 25.36 -6.06
N PRO A 271 9.34 26.64 -6.17
CA PRO A 271 9.25 27.51 -5.00
C PRO A 271 8.18 27.00 -4.03
N LEU A 272 8.48 27.02 -2.75
CA LEU A 272 7.51 26.74 -1.69
C LEU A 272 6.42 27.83 -1.72
N GLN A 273 5.18 27.43 -1.83
CA GLN A 273 4.00 28.33 -1.89
C GLN A 273 2.98 27.92 -0.84
N GLY A 274 2.07 28.82 -0.55
CA GLY A 274 0.88 28.46 0.23
C GLY A 274 -0.04 27.54 -0.58
N ARG A 275 -0.65 26.58 0.10
CA ARG A 275 -1.69 25.71 -0.46
C ARG A 275 -2.77 26.54 -1.15
N TYR A 276 -3.40 25.99 -2.21
CA TYR A 276 -4.41 26.63 -3.03
C TYR A 276 -3.90 27.80 -3.89
N GLY A 277 -2.61 27.92 -4.09
CA GLY A 277 -2.03 28.75 -5.15
C GLY A 277 -2.27 28.19 -6.54
N GLN A 278 -1.98 28.99 -7.57
CA GLN A 278 -2.01 28.53 -8.98
C GLN A 278 -0.79 27.67 -9.34
N GLY A 279 0.25 27.69 -8.47
CA GLY A 279 1.53 27.09 -8.79
C GLY A 279 2.36 27.92 -9.76
N VAL A 280 3.41 27.28 -10.29
CA VAL A 280 4.30 27.84 -11.33
C VAL A 280 4.25 26.96 -12.56
N GLN A 281 4.54 27.54 -13.71
CA GLN A 281 4.70 26.76 -14.94
C GLN A 281 6.06 26.06 -14.90
N ILE A 282 6.05 24.74 -14.86
CA ILE A 282 7.25 23.90 -14.74
C ILE A 282 7.82 23.47 -16.11
N CYS A 283 7.00 23.41 -17.12
CA CYS A 283 7.43 23.16 -18.49
C CYS A 283 6.48 23.82 -19.50
N LYS A 284 7.03 24.24 -20.63
CA LYS A 284 6.24 24.72 -21.78
C LYS A 284 5.82 23.53 -22.61
N LEU A 285 4.53 23.32 -22.73
CA LEU A 285 3.94 22.26 -23.54
C LEU A 285 3.54 22.79 -24.92
N GLU A 286 3.72 21.97 -25.94
CA GLU A 286 3.20 22.21 -27.30
C GLU A 286 1.66 22.04 -27.28
N ARG A 287 1.00 22.54 -28.32
CA ARG A 287 -0.45 22.41 -28.46
C ARG A 287 -0.88 20.93 -28.39
N ALA A 288 -1.89 20.65 -27.62
CA ALA A 288 -2.45 19.30 -27.39
C ALA A 288 -1.53 18.29 -26.66
N VAL A 289 -0.32 18.69 -26.23
CA VAL A 289 0.55 17.86 -25.38
C VAL A 289 0.13 18.07 -23.92
N LYS A 290 0.05 16.98 -23.15
CA LYS A 290 -0.24 17.01 -21.71
C LYS A 290 0.84 16.24 -20.96
N LEU A 291 1.02 16.58 -19.70
CA LEU A 291 1.78 15.73 -18.78
C LEU A 291 0.96 14.50 -18.41
N VAL A 292 1.64 13.39 -18.17
CA VAL A 292 1.02 12.10 -17.81
C VAL A 292 1.41 11.62 -16.44
N GLY A 293 2.47 12.16 -15.85
CA GLY A 293 2.91 11.78 -14.52
C GLY A 293 4.24 12.42 -14.13
N SER A 294 4.57 12.23 -12.87
CA SER A 294 5.85 12.59 -12.27
C SER A 294 6.38 11.43 -11.42
N LEU A 295 7.66 11.45 -11.14
CA LEU A 295 8.34 10.51 -10.26
C LEU A 295 9.51 11.24 -9.60
N SER A 296 9.58 11.20 -8.26
CA SER A 296 10.72 11.73 -7.52
C SER A 296 11.74 10.62 -7.23
N GLY A 297 13.01 10.96 -7.26
CA GLY A 297 14.10 10.03 -7.02
C GLY A 297 15.42 10.76 -6.71
N LYS A 298 16.40 9.99 -6.24
CA LYS A 298 17.79 10.42 -6.07
C LYS A 298 18.61 10.11 -7.30
#